data_292f1222afd2fc28ab0eb27dd92174b1
#
_entry.id   292f1222afd2fc28ab0eb27dd92174b1
#
_cell.length_a   1.000
_cell.length_b   1.000
_cell.length_c   1.000
_cell.angle_alpha   90.00
_cell.angle_beta   90.00
_cell.angle_gamma   90.00
#
_symmetry.space_group_name_H-M   'P 1'
#
loop_
_entity.id
_entity.type
_entity.pdbx_description
1 polymer ?
#
loop_
_entity_poly.entity_id
_entity_poly.type
_entity_poly.pdbx_seq_one_letter_code
_entity_poly.pdbx_strand_id
1 'polypeptide(L)'
;ALVIAFGAALWAMGRPLLWMNVLIVVIDVVTLALVHRLLGAEGRGLVDLLRFQGADVGWGLLCGLIVLVAWVPAVFIGNLVAYQGAPPASSYPPVPLWVGVLSVTIMPVTIGLAEEALYRGYLQPRLQGRIGLVGAVLVASVVFGLQHIGFALPDAQAMVASVVRTFLAGLVFAGLLVWRRRVAPLAVGHWLMDLLGLGLPMLIWSLQ
;
A
#
# COMPACT_ATOMS: atom_id res chain seq x y z
N ALA A 1 7.31 3.14 -9.44
CA ALA A 1 7.41 3.99 -10.65
C ALA A 1 6.02 4.39 -11.19
N LEU A 2 5.08 3.45 -11.42
CA LEU A 2 3.75 3.75 -12.00
C LEU A 2 2.95 4.73 -11.13
N VAL A 3 2.86 4.51 -9.81
CA VAL A 3 2.14 5.39 -8.88
C VAL A 3 2.64 6.83 -8.98
N ILE A 4 3.96 7.03 -9.02
CA ILE A 4 4.56 8.37 -9.14
C ILE A 4 4.24 8.97 -10.52
N ALA A 5 4.35 8.18 -11.59
CA ALA A 5 4.05 8.66 -12.95
C ALA A 5 2.59 9.09 -13.09
N PHE A 6 1.64 8.30 -12.59
CA PHE A 6 0.22 8.64 -12.63
C PHE A 6 -0.12 9.83 -11.71
N GLY A 7 0.47 9.92 -10.51
CA GLY A 7 0.32 11.08 -9.64
C GLY A 7 0.82 12.36 -10.31
N ALA A 8 1.99 12.31 -10.96
CA ALA A 8 2.54 13.43 -11.73
C ALA A 8 1.64 13.81 -12.91
N ALA A 9 1.07 12.82 -13.61
CA ALA A 9 0.14 13.08 -14.72
C ALA A 9 -1.15 13.74 -14.24
N LEU A 10 -1.76 13.27 -13.13
CA LEU A 10 -2.94 13.90 -12.54
C LEU A 10 -2.66 15.35 -12.15
N TRP A 11 -1.53 15.58 -11.48
CA TRP A 11 -1.10 16.93 -11.11
C TRP A 11 -0.92 17.83 -12.35
N ALA A 12 -0.20 17.37 -13.37
CA ALA A 12 0.03 18.13 -14.60
C ALA A 12 -1.27 18.45 -15.36
N MET A 13 -2.28 17.59 -15.24
CA MET A 13 -3.61 17.81 -15.83
C MET A 13 -4.53 18.67 -14.95
N GLY A 14 -4.08 19.14 -13.78
CA GLY A 14 -4.89 19.87 -12.81
C GLY A 14 -6.03 19.03 -12.22
N ARG A 15 -5.90 17.71 -12.20
CA ARG A 15 -6.90 16.79 -11.67
C ARG A 15 -6.64 16.50 -10.17
N PRO A 16 -7.69 16.43 -9.34
CA PRO A 16 -7.54 16.06 -7.93
C PRO A 16 -6.87 14.69 -7.75
N LEU A 17 -5.95 14.58 -6.80
CA LEU A 17 -5.25 13.32 -6.49
C LEU A 17 -6.19 12.21 -5.99
N LEU A 18 -7.41 12.54 -5.55
CA LEU A 18 -8.38 11.49 -5.22
C LEU A 18 -8.79 10.60 -6.41
N TRP A 19 -8.55 11.02 -7.65
CA TRP A 19 -8.64 10.12 -8.80
C TRP A 19 -7.60 9.00 -8.75
N MET A 20 -6.57 9.12 -7.90
CA MET A 20 -5.64 8.03 -7.64
C MET A 20 -6.34 6.78 -7.11
N ASN A 21 -7.44 6.91 -6.34
CA ASN A 21 -8.20 5.73 -5.86
C ASN A 21 -8.81 4.91 -7.00
N VAL A 22 -9.07 5.53 -8.14
CA VAL A 22 -9.52 4.82 -9.35
C VAL A 22 -8.33 4.26 -10.13
N LEU A 23 -7.28 5.07 -10.30
CA LEU A 23 -6.11 4.68 -11.07
C LEU A 23 -5.30 3.60 -10.37
N ILE A 24 -5.28 3.56 -9.02
CA ILE A 24 -4.54 2.53 -8.29
C ILE A 24 -5.05 1.13 -8.63
N VAL A 25 -6.36 0.94 -8.85
CA VAL A 25 -6.92 -0.35 -9.27
C VAL A 25 -6.29 -0.81 -10.59
N VAL A 26 -6.12 0.12 -11.55
CA VAL A 26 -5.46 -0.19 -12.82
C VAL A 26 -3.98 -0.51 -12.63
N ILE A 27 -3.30 0.27 -11.79
CA ILE A 27 -1.88 0.05 -11.45
C ILE A 27 -1.70 -1.31 -10.79
N ASP A 28 -2.61 -1.71 -9.91
CA ASP A 28 -2.58 -2.98 -9.20
C ASP A 28 -2.76 -4.17 -10.16
N VAL A 29 -3.71 -4.07 -11.08
CA VAL A 29 -3.92 -5.10 -12.11
C VAL A 29 -2.66 -5.25 -12.98
N VAL A 30 -2.05 -4.14 -13.41
CA VAL A 30 -0.78 -4.15 -14.16
C VAL A 30 0.35 -4.74 -13.31
N THR A 31 0.42 -4.40 -12.03
CA THR A 31 1.41 -4.93 -11.09
C THR A 31 1.26 -6.44 -10.90
N LEU A 32 0.02 -6.92 -10.70
CA LEU A 32 -0.25 -8.36 -10.60
C LEU A 32 0.10 -9.10 -11.89
N ALA A 33 -0.22 -8.54 -13.06
CA ALA A 33 0.16 -9.11 -14.35
C ALA A 33 1.68 -9.17 -14.52
N LEU A 34 2.40 -8.12 -14.12
CA LEU A 34 3.86 -8.09 -14.12
C LEU A 34 4.45 -9.16 -13.20
N VAL A 35 3.99 -9.23 -11.94
CA VAL A 35 4.46 -10.24 -10.98
C VAL A 35 4.16 -11.65 -11.49
N HIS A 36 2.97 -11.88 -12.09
CA HIS A 36 2.62 -13.15 -12.69
C HIS A 36 3.61 -13.54 -13.82
N ARG A 37 3.95 -12.62 -14.71
CA ARG A 37 4.93 -12.86 -15.78
C ARG A 37 6.33 -13.18 -15.22
N LEU A 38 6.76 -12.43 -14.21
CA LEU A 38 8.06 -12.63 -13.59
C LEU A 38 8.15 -13.98 -12.88
N LEU A 39 7.07 -14.41 -12.18
CA LEU A 39 6.98 -15.74 -11.57
C LEU A 39 6.88 -16.83 -12.63
N GLY A 40 6.19 -16.58 -13.75
CA GLY A 40 6.09 -17.52 -14.88
C GLY A 40 7.44 -17.90 -15.47
N ALA A 41 8.39 -16.95 -15.52
CA ALA A 41 9.77 -17.23 -15.92
C ALA A 41 10.51 -18.19 -14.96
N GLU A 42 9.97 -18.38 -13.74
CA GLU A 42 10.48 -19.31 -12.71
C GLU A 42 9.62 -20.59 -12.61
N GLY A 43 8.67 -20.79 -13.52
CA GLY A 43 7.74 -21.94 -13.48
C GLY A 43 6.69 -21.83 -12.36
N ARG A 44 6.40 -20.64 -11.86
CA ARG A 44 5.47 -20.37 -10.76
C ARG A 44 4.36 -19.39 -11.20
N GLY A 45 3.28 -19.30 -10.41
CA GLY A 45 2.20 -18.37 -10.65
C GLY A 45 1.80 -17.57 -9.40
N LEU A 46 0.93 -16.57 -9.59
CA LEU A 46 0.34 -15.82 -8.46
C LEU A 46 -0.42 -16.72 -7.49
N VAL A 47 -1.10 -17.75 -8.00
CA VAL A 47 -1.83 -18.73 -7.18
C VAL A 47 -0.88 -19.47 -6.24
N ASP A 48 0.32 -19.83 -6.72
CA ASP A 48 1.35 -20.48 -5.90
C ASP A 48 1.90 -19.53 -4.84
N LEU A 49 2.05 -18.23 -5.18
CA LEU A 49 2.55 -17.21 -4.29
C LEU A 49 1.55 -16.90 -3.18
N LEU A 50 0.29 -16.71 -3.52
CA LEU A 50 -0.76 -16.31 -2.58
C LEU A 50 -1.30 -17.50 -1.79
N ARG A 51 -1.62 -18.62 -2.46
CA ARG A 51 -1.99 -19.93 -1.90
C ARG A 51 -2.90 -19.84 -0.66
N PHE A 52 -4.04 -19.17 -0.81
CA PHE A 52 -4.98 -18.91 0.29
C PHE A 52 -5.46 -20.20 0.98
N GLN A 53 -5.54 -20.15 2.30
CA GLN A 53 -6.09 -21.18 3.18
C GLN A 53 -7.11 -20.54 4.13
N GLY A 54 -8.08 -21.31 4.64
CA GLY A 54 -9.11 -20.76 5.53
C GLY A 54 -8.53 -20.08 6.79
N ALA A 55 -7.45 -20.60 7.34
CA ALA A 55 -6.75 -19.99 8.48
C ALA A 55 -6.10 -18.63 8.16
N ASP A 56 -5.83 -18.33 6.88
CA ASP A 56 -5.21 -17.06 6.49
C ASP A 56 -6.11 -15.85 6.76
N VAL A 57 -7.43 -16.04 6.81
CA VAL A 57 -8.37 -14.97 7.17
C VAL A 57 -8.16 -14.54 8.62
N GLY A 58 -8.17 -15.48 9.56
CA GLY A 58 -7.95 -15.17 10.98
C GLY A 58 -6.58 -14.56 11.25
N TRP A 59 -5.53 -15.14 10.66
CA TRP A 59 -4.18 -14.58 10.75
C TRP A 59 -4.07 -13.22 10.06
N GLY A 60 -4.78 -13.02 8.96
CA GLY A 60 -4.80 -11.76 8.24
C GLY A 60 -5.48 -10.65 9.05
N LEU A 61 -6.60 -10.94 9.70
CA LEU A 61 -7.24 -9.98 10.61
C LEU A 61 -6.31 -9.58 11.75
N LEU A 62 -5.56 -10.54 12.33
CA LEU A 62 -4.55 -10.22 13.34
C LEU A 62 -3.40 -9.38 12.77
N CYS A 63 -2.88 -9.72 11.58
CA CYS A 63 -1.86 -8.91 10.89
C CYS A 63 -2.38 -7.49 10.64
N GLY A 64 -3.62 -7.35 10.15
CA GLY A 64 -4.26 -6.05 9.92
C GLY A 64 -4.39 -5.23 11.20
N LEU A 65 -4.78 -5.86 12.32
CA LEU A 65 -4.84 -5.18 13.62
C LEU A 65 -3.45 -4.68 14.06
N ILE A 66 -2.41 -5.50 13.91
CA ILE A 66 -1.03 -5.10 14.23
C ILE A 66 -0.62 -3.89 13.37
N VAL A 67 -0.90 -3.92 12.06
CA VAL A 67 -0.59 -2.81 11.16
C VAL A 67 -1.38 -1.55 11.50
N LEU A 68 -2.68 -1.66 11.81
CA LEU A 68 -3.52 -0.53 12.22
C LEU A 68 -2.98 0.12 13.52
N VAL A 69 -2.60 -0.68 14.51
CA VAL A 69 -2.00 -0.15 15.74
C VAL A 69 -0.66 0.52 15.45
N ALA A 70 0.19 -0.07 14.60
CA ALA A 70 1.48 0.51 14.21
C ALA A 70 1.33 1.74 13.31
N TRP A 71 0.23 1.85 12.57
CA TRP A 71 -0.05 2.99 11.69
C TRP A 71 -0.19 4.31 12.46
N VAL A 72 -0.80 4.28 13.65
CA VAL A 72 -0.99 5.49 14.47
C VAL A 72 0.35 6.19 14.78
N PRO A 73 1.35 5.53 15.39
CA PRO A 73 2.66 6.16 15.59
C PRO A 73 3.38 6.45 14.28
N ALA A 74 3.19 5.66 13.22
CA ALA A 74 3.81 5.91 11.92
C ALA A 74 3.31 7.25 11.32
N VAL A 75 2.01 7.52 11.38
CA VAL A 75 1.43 8.80 10.96
C VAL A 75 1.96 9.95 11.83
N PHE A 76 2.00 9.77 13.15
CA PHE A 76 2.53 10.77 14.06
C PHE A 76 3.99 11.13 13.74
N ILE A 77 4.84 10.11 13.56
CA ILE A 77 6.27 10.30 13.22
C ILE A 77 6.39 10.96 11.84
N GLY A 78 5.63 10.52 10.84
CA GLY A 78 5.64 11.12 9.50
C GLY A 78 5.29 12.61 9.53
N ASN A 79 4.25 12.98 10.28
CA ASN A 79 3.82 14.37 10.43
C ASN A 79 4.85 15.20 11.23
N LEU A 80 5.42 14.62 12.29
CA LEU A 80 6.46 15.29 13.09
C LEU A 80 7.70 15.61 12.24
N VAL A 81 8.14 14.64 11.40
CA VAL A 81 9.31 14.82 10.52
C VAL A 81 9.03 15.85 9.44
N ALA A 82 7.83 15.86 8.86
CA ALA A 82 7.51 16.71 7.72
C ALA A 82 7.06 18.13 8.12
N TYR A 83 6.24 18.24 9.16
CA TYR A 83 5.55 19.48 9.55
C TYR A 83 6.00 20.01 10.92
N GLN A 84 6.82 19.26 11.65
CA GLN A 84 7.17 19.53 13.06
C GLN A 84 5.93 19.60 13.99
N GLY A 85 4.83 18.99 13.56
CA GLY A 85 3.54 19.01 14.27
C GLY A 85 2.41 18.41 13.45
N ALA A 86 1.21 18.95 13.59
CA ALA A 86 0.05 18.55 12.79
C ALA A 86 0.16 19.05 11.34
N PRO A 87 -0.30 18.27 10.36
CA PRO A 87 -0.38 18.74 8.97
C PRO A 87 -1.42 19.85 8.85
N PRO A 88 -1.31 20.74 7.83
CA PRO A 88 -2.33 21.74 7.56
C PRO A 88 -3.69 21.08 7.28
N ALA A 89 -4.76 21.76 7.65
CA ALA A 89 -6.11 21.30 7.32
C ALA A 89 -6.26 21.23 5.80
N SER A 90 -6.73 20.08 5.30
CA SER A 90 -6.97 19.88 3.88
C SER A 90 -8.47 19.91 3.60
N SER A 91 -8.88 20.65 2.57
CA SER A 91 -10.21 20.56 1.97
C SER A 91 -10.14 19.73 0.70
N TYR A 92 -11.00 18.74 0.59
CA TYR A 92 -11.10 17.95 -0.63
C TYR A 92 -12.35 18.34 -1.41
N PRO A 93 -12.31 18.33 -2.75
CA PRO A 93 -13.51 18.56 -3.56
C PRO A 93 -14.51 17.41 -3.36
N PRO A 94 -15.82 17.63 -3.64
CA PRO A 94 -16.82 16.57 -3.59
C PRO A 94 -16.41 15.35 -4.43
N VAL A 95 -16.68 14.18 -3.91
CA VAL A 95 -16.34 12.90 -4.55
C VAL A 95 -17.62 12.21 -4.97
N PRO A 96 -17.75 11.76 -6.23
CA PRO A 96 -18.89 10.98 -6.66
C PRO A 96 -19.06 9.69 -5.84
N LEU A 97 -20.31 9.33 -5.50
CA LEU A 97 -20.62 8.15 -4.68
C LEU A 97 -19.96 6.85 -5.22
N TRP A 98 -19.93 6.68 -6.55
CA TRP A 98 -19.31 5.48 -7.14
C TRP A 98 -17.83 5.35 -6.82
N VAL A 99 -17.09 6.46 -6.62
CA VAL A 99 -15.68 6.45 -6.17
C VAL A 99 -15.61 5.96 -4.72
N GLY A 100 -16.52 6.41 -3.85
CA GLY A 100 -16.63 5.91 -2.49
C GLY A 100 -16.90 4.41 -2.42
N VAL A 101 -17.86 3.94 -3.24
CA VAL A 101 -18.19 2.50 -3.34
C VAL A 101 -16.98 1.68 -3.86
N LEU A 102 -16.30 2.14 -4.90
CA LEU A 102 -15.10 1.50 -5.41
C LEU A 102 -14.00 1.42 -4.35
N SER A 103 -13.87 2.48 -3.55
CA SER A 103 -12.84 2.59 -2.51
C SER A 103 -13.06 1.62 -1.32
N VAL A 104 -14.28 1.16 -1.06
CA VAL A 104 -14.55 0.16 -0.01
C VAL A 104 -14.66 -1.27 -0.54
N THR A 105 -14.84 -1.45 -1.86
CA THR A 105 -15.06 -2.78 -2.44
C THR A 105 -13.83 -3.31 -3.17
N ILE A 106 -13.47 -2.72 -4.29
CA ILE A 106 -12.43 -3.23 -5.20
C ILE A 106 -11.03 -2.76 -4.78
N MET A 107 -10.87 -1.47 -4.50
CA MET A 107 -9.57 -0.85 -4.26
C MET A 107 -8.78 -1.54 -3.13
N PRO A 108 -9.31 -1.78 -1.92
CA PRO A 108 -8.54 -2.39 -0.84
C PRO A 108 -8.09 -3.83 -1.17
N VAL A 109 -8.92 -4.55 -1.94
CA VAL A 109 -8.60 -5.92 -2.37
C VAL A 109 -7.44 -5.90 -3.36
N THR A 110 -7.49 -5.02 -4.36
CA THR A 110 -6.44 -4.95 -5.39
C THR A 110 -5.12 -4.48 -4.80
N ILE A 111 -5.12 -3.46 -3.92
CA ILE A 111 -3.91 -2.96 -3.25
C ILE A 111 -3.29 -4.08 -2.40
N GLY A 112 -4.06 -4.69 -1.51
CA GLY A 112 -3.56 -5.75 -0.63
C GLY A 112 -2.96 -6.93 -1.39
N LEU A 113 -3.56 -7.33 -2.51
CA LEU A 113 -3.03 -8.39 -3.36
C LEU A 113 -1.78 -7.96 -4.13
N ALA A 114 -1.82 -6.80 -4.79
CA ALA A 114 -0.75 -6.35 -5.68
C ALA A 114 0.52 -5.97 -4.90
N GLU A 115 0.37 -5.20 -3.83
CA GLU A 115 1.51 -4.73 -3.06
C GLU A 115 2.15 -5.87 -2.26
N GLU A 116 1.37 -6.74 -1.63
CA GLU A 116 1.95 -7.86 -0.91
C GLU A 116 2.57 -8.89 -1.86
N ALA A 117 1.98 -9.14 -3.04
CA ALA A 117 2.60 -9.99 -4.05
C ALA A 117 3.92 -9.41 -4.55
N LEU A 118 3.97 -8.10 -4.84
CA LEU A 118 5.18 -7.46 -5.34
C LEU A 118 6.27 -7.35 -4.28
N TYR A 119 5.95 -6.75 -3.12
CA TYR A 119 6.97 -6.39 -2.12
C TYR A 119 7.37 -7.59 -1.27
N ARG A 120 6.42 -8.35 -0.75
CA ARG A 120 6.67 -9.44 0.20
C ARG A 120 6.81 -10.78 -0.50
N GLY A 121 6.04 -10.99 -1.57
CA GLY A 121 6.08 -12.23 -2.33
C GLY A 121 7.22 -12.32 -3.34
N TYR A 122 7.53 -11.22 -4.02
CA TYR A 122 8.51 -11.22 -5.10
C TYR A 122 9.84 -10.53 -4.69
N LEU A 123 9.81 -9.27 -4.27
CA LEU A 123 11.00 -8.44 -4.08
C LEU A 123 11.82 -8.85 -2.85
N GLN A 124 11.20 -8.88 -1.67
CA GLN A 124 11.90 -9.12 -0.40
C GLN A 124 12.63 -10.46 -0.37
N PRO A 125 12.07 -11.62 -0.80
CA PRO A 125 12.79 -12.88 -0.80
C PRO A 125 14.02 -12.87 -1.73
N ARG A 126 13.94 -12.18 -2.88
CA ARG A 126 15.06 -12.08 -3.83
C ARG A 126 16.17 -11.19 -3.32
N LEU A 127 15.83 -10.10 -2.69
CA LEU A 127 16.79 -9.24 -1.99
C LEU A 127 17.46 -10.00 -0.85
N GLN A 128 16.69 -10.78 -0.08
CA GLN A 128 17.23 -11.55 1.05
C GLN A 128 18.32 -12.54 0.61
N GLY A 129 18.17 -13.17 -0.57
CA GLY A 129 19.20 -14.04 -1.13
C GLY A 129 20.48 -13.32 -1.56
N ARG A 130 20.45 -11.98 -1.73
CA ARG A 130 21.60 -11.18 -2.22
C ARG A 130 22.26 -10.35 -1.13
N ILE A 131 21.48 -9.73 -0.25
CA ILE A 131 21.92 -8.73 0.73
C ILE A 131 21.51 -9.08 2.17
N GLY A 132 21.08 -10.31 2.40
CA GLY A 132 20.62 -10.77 3.72
C GLY A 132 19.26 -10.22 4.13
N LEU A 133 18.74 -10.74 5.26
CA LEU A 133 17.39 -10.40 5.74
C LEU A 133 17.23 -8.92 6.06
N VAL A 134 18.15 -8.35 6.85
CA VAL A 134 18.05 -6.95 7.29
C VAL A 134 18.09 -6.00 6.08
N GLY A 135 19.04 -6.22 5.18
CA GLY A 135 19.14 -5.43 3.95
C GLY A 135 17.87 -5.53 3.10
N ALA A 136 17.32 -6.73 2.95
CA ALA A 136 16.08 -6.96 2.19
C ALA A 136 14.88 -6.23 2.79
N VAL A 137 14.70 -6.32 4.11
CA VAL A 137 13.63 -5.62 4.84
C VAL A 137 13.74 -4.11 4.66
N LEU A 138 14.93 -3.55 4.85
CA LEU A 138 15.16 -2.11 4.72
C LEU A 138 14.91 -1.63 3.29
N VAL A 139 15.52 -2.28 2.29
CA VAL A 139 15.39 -1.86 0.87
C VAL A 139 13.96 -2.00 0.39
N ALA A 140 13.28 -3.13 0.68
CA ALA A 140 11.89 -3.31 0.29
C ALA A 140 10.98 -2.26 0.93
N SER A 141 11.19 -1.91 2.20
CA SER A 141 10.41 -0.89 2.91
C SER A 141 10.69 0.53 2.39
N VAL A 142 11.94 0.85 2.04
CA VAL A 142 12.30 2.14 1.41
C VAL A 142 11.59 2.28 0.06
N VAL A 143 11.67 1.26 -0.81
CA VAL A 143 11.01 1.29 -2.12
C VAL A 143 9.48 1.37 -1.97
N PHE A 144 8.92 0.67 -0.99
CA PHE A 144 7.51 0.75 -0.63
C PHE A 144 7.12 2.17 -0.19
N GLY A 145 7.92 2.81 0.65
CA GLY A 145 7.71 4.20 1.06
C GLY A 145 7.77 5.17 -0.11
N LEU A 146 8.81 5.07 -0.93
CA LEU A 146 9.06 5.99 -2.06
C LEU A 146 7.96 5.98 -3.12
N GLN A 147 7.29 4.84 -3.36
CA GLN A 147 6.18 4.82 -4.32
C GLN A 147 5.02 5.74 -3.91
N HIS A 148 4.84 5.97 -2.60
CA HIS A 148 3.74 6.78 -2.06
C HIS A 148 3.92 8.30 -2.26
N ILE A 149 5.06 8.74 -2.78
CA ILE A 149 5.25 10.12 -3.27
C ILE A 149 4.15 10.51 -4.26
N GLY A 150 3.72 9.58 -5.12
CA GLY A 150 2.68 9.82 -6.13
C GLY A 150 1.32 10.25 -5.56
N PHE A 151 1.02 9.94 -4.30
CA PHE A 151 -0.21 10.35 -3.62
C PHE A 151 -0.13 11.74 -2.95
N ALA A 152 1.04 12.37 -2.96
CA ALA A 152 1.29 13.61 -2.23
C ALA A 152 1.83 14.75 -3.11
N LEU A 153 1.96 14.51 -4.42
CA LEU A 153 2.45 15.53 -5.36
C LEU A 153 1.49 16.72 -5.45
N PRO A 154 2.02 17.95 -5.58
CA PRO A 154 3.45 18.34 -5.56
C PRO A 154 3.95 18.80 -4.18
N ASP A 155 3.22 18.56 -3.11
CA ASP A 155 3.52 19.05 -1.76
C ASP A 155 4.72 18.26 -1.17
N ALA A 156 5.87 18.93 -1.04
CA ALA A 156 7.09 18.33 -0.55
C ALA A 156 6.96 17.81 0.91
N GLN A 157 6.25 18.54 1.79
CA GLN A 157 6.05 18.10 3.17
C GLN A 157 5.11 16.90 3.22
N ALA A 158 4.01 16.92 2.45
CA ALA A 158 3.12 15.76 2.31
C ALA A 158 3.84 14.53 1.74
N MET A 159 4.75 14.73 0.76
CA MET A 159 5.59 13.65 0.22
C MET A 159 6.49 13.04 1.31
N VAL A 160 7.17 13.87 2.11
CA VAL A 160 8.02 13.39 3.22
C VAL A 160 7.18 12.65 4.25
N ALA A 161 6.04 13.22 4.69
CA ALA A 161 5.14 12.56 5.64
C ALA A 161 4.66 11.21 5.10
N SER A 162 4.28 11.15 3.82
CA SER A 162 3.82 9.93 3.15
C SER A 162 4.91 8.86 3.11
N VAL A 163 6.12 9.21 2.68
CA VAL A 163 7.26 8.28 2.60
C VAL A 163 7.61 7.72 3.97
N VAL A 164 7.70 8.58 5.00
CA VAL A 164 8.08 8.14 6.36
C VAL A 164 7.05 7.17 6.93
N ARG A 165 5.75 7.53 6.92
CA ARG A 165 4.70 6.67 7.49
C ARG A 165 4.59 5.34 6.76
N THR A 166 4.68 5.34 5.42
CA THR A 166 4.57 4.11 4.62
C THR A 166 5.84 3.27 4.64
N PHE A 167 7.03 3.89 4.79
CA PHE A 167 8.26 3.16 5.11
C PHE A 167 8.12 2.39 6.42
N LEU A 168 7.60 3.04 7.49
CA LEU A 168 7.38 2.39 8.79
C LEU A 168 6.36 1.26 8.69
N ALA A 169 5.25 1.46 7.97
CA ALA A 169 4.31 0.39 7.68
C ALA A 169 4.97 -0.75 6.88
N GLY A 170 5.84 -0.40 5.94
CA GLY A 170 6.65 -1.32 5.17
C GLY A 170 7.51 -2.25 6.04
N LEU A 171 8.15 -1.69 7.08
CA LEU A 171 8.92 -2.46 8.06
C LEU A 171 8.03 -3.45 8.83
N VAL A 172 6.82 -3.02 9.23
CA VAL A 172 5.87 -3.90 9.93
C VAL A 172 5.44 -5.06 9.03
N PHE A 173 5.01 -4.79 7.79
CA PHE A 173 4.65 -5.85 6.84
C PHE A 173 5.82 -6.79 6.54
N ALA A 174 7.04 -6.25 6.39
CA ALA A 174 8.23 -7.07 6.19
C ALA A 174 8.52 -7.98 7.39
N GLY A 175 8.36 -7.47 8.61
CA GLY A 175 8.46 -8.25 9.84
C GLY A 175 7.37 -9.33 9.95
N LEU A 176 6.13 -8.99 9.57
CA LEU A 176 5.02 -9.94 9.51
C LEU A 176 5.30 -11.07 8.51
N LEU A 177 5.93 -10.77 7.35
CA LEU A 177 6.36 -11.82 6.43
C LEU A 177 7.39 -12.76 7.07
N VAL A 178 8.38 -12.23 7.78
CA VAL A 178 9.38 -13.04 8.48
C VAL A 178 8.71 -13.95 9.51
N TRP A 179 7.72 -13.42 10.23
CA TRP A 179 6.97 -14.18 11.24
C TRP A 179 6.05 -15.23 10.61
N ARG A 180 5.21 -14.84 9.65
CA ARG A 180 4.17 -15.72 9.08
C ARG A 180 4.68 -16.63 7.95
N ARG A 181 5.76 -16.22 7.25
CA ARG A 181 6.33 -16.89 6.09
C ARG A 181 5.32 -17.17 4.97
N ARG A 182 4.25 -16.39 4.90
CA ARG A 182 3.14 -16.50 3.95
C ARG A 182 2.64 -15.12 3.56
N VAL A 183 2.35 -14.94 2.26
CA VAL A 183 1.86 -13.65 1.73
C VAL A 183 0.35 -13.47 1.94
N ALA A 184 -0.43 -14.56 1.86
CA ALA A 184 -1.89 -14.49 1.94
C ALA A 184 -2.43 -13.79 3.21
N PRO A 185 -1.96 -14.12 4.45
CA PRO A 185 -2.39 -13.38 5.64
C PRO A 185 -2.05 -11.89 5.58
N LEU A 186 -0.91 -11.53 4.96
CA LEU A 186 -0.50 -10.14 4.83
C LEU A 186 -1.43 -9.38 3.87
N ALA A 187 -1.80 -10.00 2.75
CA ALA A 187 -2.76 -9.42 1.81
C ALA A 187 -4.13 -9.16 2.45
N VAL A 188 -4.62 -10.09 3.30
CA VAL A 188 -5.84 -9.87 4.09
C VAL A 188 -5.66 -8.74 5.10
N GLY A 189 -4.51 -8.69 5.78
CA GLY A 189 -4.21 -7.62 6.74
C GLY A 189 -4.11 -6.24 6.08
N HIS A 190 -3.51 -6.18 4.90
CA HIS A 190 -3.42 -4.96 4.09
C HIS A 190 -4.80 -4.51 3.60
N TRP A 191 -5.59 -5.44 3.07
CA TRP A 191 -6.99 -5.18 2.74
C TRP A 191 -7.76 -4.54 3.91
N LEU A 192 -7.64 -5.08 5.13
CA LEU A 192 -8.32 -4.53 6.30
C LEU A 192 -7.84 -3.11 6.62
N MET A 193 -6.52 -2.87 6.56
CA MET A 193 -5.94 -1.55 6.77
C MET A 193 -6.49 -0.54 5.78
N ASP A 194 -6.50 -0.87 4.48
CA ASP A 194 -6.97 0.05 3.45
C ASP A 194 -8.48 0.24 3.46
N LEU A 195 -9.24 -0.80 3.77
CA LEU A 195 -10.69 -0.70 3.95
C LEU A 195 -11.03 0.33 5.04
N LEU A 196 -10.37 0.23 6.20
CA LEU A 196 -10.65 1.10 7.35
C LEU A 196 -9.95 2.47 7.24
N GLY A 197 -8.73 2.51 6.71
CA GLY A 197 -7.91 3.73 6.66
C GLY A 197 -8.14 4.60 5.42
N LEU A 198 -8.58 4.03 4.31
CA LEU A 198 -8.79 4.74 3.04
C LEU A 198 -10.23 4.61 2.53
N GLY A 199 -10.74 3.38 2.48
CA GLY A 199 -12.02 3.07 1.85
C GLY A 199 -13.20 3.69 2.58
N LEU A 200 -13.38 3.38 3.87
CA LEU A 200 -14.47 3.93 4.66
C LEU A 200 -14.45 5.46 4.76
N PRO A 201 -13.31 6.13 5.02
CA PRO A 201 -13.25 7.60 4.96
C PRO A 201 -13.70 8.15 3.61
N MET A 202 -13.29 7.55 2.48
CA MET A 202 -13.68 7.99 1.15
C MET A 202 -15.17 7.79 0.89
N LEU A 203 -15.76 6.67 1.36
CA LEU A 203 -17.19 6.43 1.24
C LEU A 203 -17.99 7.48 2.05
N ILE A 204 -17.61 7.71 3.32
CA ILE A 204 -18.25 8.73 4.17
C ILE A 204 -18.16 10.10 3.50
N TRP A 205 -17.02 10.45 2.94
CA TRP A 205 -16.83 11.71 2.21
C TRP A 205 -17.74 11.83 0.98
N SER A 206 -17.94 10.74 0.25
CA SER A 206 -18.79 10.72 -0.95
C SER A 206 -20.30 10.82 -0.66
N LEU A 207 -20.71 10.72 0.61
CA LEU A 207 -22.09 10.87 1.05
C LEU A 207 -22.42 12.29 1.53
N GLN A 208 -21.46 13.18 1.62
CA GLN A 208 -21.61 14.59 2.02
C GLN A 208 -21.84 15.48 0.81
#